data_30a091fbacac9a609f1ef86e5b6f78d3
#
_entry.id   30a091fbacac9a609f1ef86e5b6f78d3
#
_cell.length_a   1.000
_cell.length_b   1.000
_cell.length_c   1.000
_cell.angle_alpha   90.00
_cell.angle_beta   90.00
_cell.angle_gamma   90.00
#
_symmetry.space_group_name_H-M   'P 1'
#
loop_
_entity.id
_entity.type
_entity.pdbx_description
1 polymer ?
#
loop_
_entity_poly.entity_id
_entity_poly.type
_entity_poly.pdbx_seq_one_letter_code
_entity_poly.pdbx_strand_id
1 'polypeptide(L)'
;MDAIRSGKVHMRPRWKFVLSGVLAALGGVILLLTLLYITSFAFFELRQSGALFVPVFGMRGVFAFFAALPVLLIILILLFIVVLEILVRRYRVGYRTPLLVSVAAVLLVVVIGGWVLERTRIHEELLRQNRAPGGLPPFLSMMYRPDSDRVPDIYHGMIVSMIPGGFLLADDNGAGTTTVLIDPSTRLPLGAGFNPGDEVVVFGDDASGTVHAIGIRQISD
;
A
#
# COMPACT_ATOMS: atom_id res chain seq x y z
N MET A 1 46.95 -31.92 3.12
CA MET A 1 47.83 -31.21 4.10
C MET A 1 48.97 -30.45 3.44
N ASP A 2 49.35 -30.77 2.23
CA ASP A 2 50.50 -30.17 1.52
C ASP A 2 50.29 -28.69 1.10
N ALA A 3 49.05 -28.25 0.88
CA ALA A 3 48.76 -26.86 0.56
C ALA A 3 49.00 -25.87 1.72
N ILE A 4 49.01 -26.34 2.96
CA ILE A 4 49.32 -25.51 4.15
C ILE A 4 50.86 -25.40 4.32
N ARG A 5 51.61 -26.46 3.97
CA ARG A 5 53.09 -26.46 4.02
C ARG A 5 53.72 -25.61 2.94
N SER A 6 53.04 -25.41 1.78
CA SER A 6 53.56 -24.64 0.65
C SER A 6 53.35 -23.15 0.73
N GLY A 7 52.80 -22.61 1.84
CA GLY A 7 52.60 -21.17 2.03
C GLY A 7 51.63 -20.52 1.05
N LYS A 8 50.89 -21.32 0.24
CA LYS A 8 49.96 -20.82 -0.79
C LYS A 8 48.59 -20.35 -0.24
N VAL A 9 48.38 -20.49 1.09
CA VAL A 9 47.14 -20.06 1.70
C VAL A 9 47.27 -18.59 2.08
N HIS A 10 46.79 -17.69 1.22
CA HIS A 10 46.70 -16.27 1.51
C HIS A 10 45.63 -16.05 2.59
N MET A 11 46.05 -15.76 3.81
CA MET A 11 45.12 -15.38 4.89
C MET A 11 44.44 -14.05 4.54
N ARG A 12 43.13 -14.10 4.38
CA ARG A 12 42.37 -12.87 4.16
C ARG A 12 42.47 -11.98 5.40
N PRO A 13 42.85 -10.69 5.27
CA PRO A 13 43.01 -9.80 6.42
C PRO A 13 41.69 -9.59 7.15
N ARG A 14 41.74 -9.57 8.48
CA ARG A 14 40.53 -9.48 9.37
C ARG A 14 39.63 -8.31 9.07
N TRP A 15 40.18 -7.17 8.63
CA TRP A 15 39.41 -6.00 8.28
C TRP A 15 38.42 -6.23 7.14
N LYS A 16 38.69 -7.10 6.18
CA LYS A 16 37.77 -7.47 5.09
C LYS A 16 36.51 -8.17 5.61
N PHE A 17 36.64 -8.98 6.67
CA PHE A 17 35.49 -9.61 7.31
C PHE A 17 34.62 -8.61 8.06
N VAL A 18 35.26 -7.68 8.80
CA VAL A 18 34.57 -6.59 9.51
C VAL A 18 33.86 -5.68 8.52
N LEU A 19 34.55 -5.25 7.46
CA LEU A 19 33.98 -4.41 6.42
C LEU A 19 32.78 -5.09 5.73
N SER A 20 32.92 -6.38 5.36
CA SER A 20 31.81 -7.15 4.77
C SER A 20 30.62 -7.25 5.73
N GLY A 21 30.85 -7.43 7.03
CA GLY A 21 29.80 -7.46 8.05
C GLY A 21 29.08 -6.13 8.18
N VAL A 22 29.83 -5.02 8.25
CA VAL A 22 29.27 -3.66 8.32
C VAL A 22 28.47 -3.31 7.07
N LEU A 23 29.01 -3.59 5.88
CA LEU A 23 28.30 -3.35 4.61
C LEU A 23 27.00 -4.15 4.51
N ALA A 24 27.01 -5.39 4.98
CA ALA A 24 25.83 -6.21 4.98
C ALA A 24 24.79 -5.75 6.01
N ALA A 25 25.21 -5.34 7.19
CA ALA A 25 24.31 -4.75 8.19
C ALA A 25 23.67 -3.46 7.65
N LEU A 26 24.46 -2.57 7.04
CA LEU A 26 23.98 -1.36 6.41
C LEU A 26 23.00 -1.65 5.27
N GLY A 27 23.36 -2.61 4.38
CA GLY A 27 22.49 -3.07 3.31
C GLY A 27 21.17 -3.65 3.84
N GLY A 28 21.22 -4.42 4.93
CA GLY A 28 20.03 -4.96 5.59
C GLY A 28 19.12 -3.87 6.16
N VAL A 29 19.69 -2.83 6.77
CA VAL A 29 18.93 -1.69 7.28
C VAL A 29 18.27 -0.92 6.13
N ILE A 30 19.02 -0.61 5.07
CA ILE A 30 18.47 0.08 3.89
C ILE A 30 17.33 -0.74 3.28
N LEU A 31 17.53 -2.04 3.12
CA LEU A 31 16.52 -2.96 2.58
C LEU A 31 15.25 -2.97 3.44
N LEU A 32 15.41 -3.04 4.78
CA LEU A 32 14.29 -3.01 5.72
C LEU A 32 13.52 -1.68 5.63
N LEU A 33 14.21 -0.55 5.60
CA LEU A 33 13.58 0.77 5.47
C LEU A 33 12.83 0.91 4.14
N THR A 34 13.42 0.42 3.05
CA THR A 34 12.76 0.39 1.74
C THR A 34 11.50 -0.48 1.77
N LEU A 35 11.58 -1.64 2.40
CA LEU A 35 10.46 -2.56 2.54
C LEU A 35 9.32 -1.96 3.37
N LEU A 36 9.65 -1.30 4.49
CA LEU A 36 8.68 -0.58 5.31
C LEU A 36 8.00 0.54 4.53
N TYR A 37 8.77 1.31 3.74
CA TYR A 37 8.24 2.39 2.91
C TYR A 37 7.28 1.86 1.83
N ILE A 38 7.67 0.80 1.10
CA ILE A 38 6.82 0.20 0.06
C ILE A 38 5.53 -0.38 0.66
N THR A 39 5.64 -1.04 1.82
CA THR A 39 4.46 -1.60 2.52
C THR A 39 3.54 -0.49 3.02
N SER A 40 4.09 0.59 3.57
CA SER A 40 3.33 1.77 3.99
C SER A 40 2.64 2.43 2.80
N PHE A 41 3.32 2.54 1.66
CA PHE A 41 2.73 3.07 0.42
C PHE A 41 1.58 2.18 -0.08
N ALA A 42 1.71 0.86 -0.03
CA ALA A 42 0.63 -0.06 -0.41
C ALA A 42 -0.61 0.10 0.50
N PHE A 43 -0.42 0.31 1.81
CA PHE A 43 -1.54 0.62 2.72
C PHE A 43 -2.18 1.98 2.41
N PHE A 44 -1.36 2.99 2.14
CA PHE A 44 -1.82 4.32 1.74
C PHE A 44 -2.69 4.26 0.48
N GLU A 45 -2.24 3.55 -0.56
CA GLU A 45 -2.96 3.37 -1.82
C GLU A 45 -4.31 2.64 -1.61
N LEU A 46 -4.30 1.54 -0.84
CA LEU A 46 -5.52 0.80 -0.49
C LEU A 46 -6.52 1.65 0.32
N ARG A 47 -6.02 2.54 1.18
CA ARG A 47 -6.86 3.46 1.93
C ARG A 47 -7.42 4.56 1.04
N GLN A 48 -6.56 5.18 0.21
CA GLN A 48 -6.96 6.27 -0.69
C GLN A 48 -7.95 5.80 -1.75
N SER A 49 -7.81 4.58 -2.28
CA SER A 49 -8.77 3.99 -3.23
C SER A 49 -10.11 3.59 -2.58
N GLY A 50 -10.23 3.64 -1.25
CA GLY A 50 -11.41 3.17 -0.53
C GLY A 50 -11.57 1.63 -0.54
N ALA A 51 -10.65 0.90 -1.16
CA ALA A 51 -10.73 -0.55 -1.33
C ALA A 51 -10.84 -1.31 0.00
N LEU A 52 -10.27 -0.78 1.09
CA LEU A 52 -10.34 -1.39 2.43
C LEU A 52 -11.78 -1.51 2.96
N PHE A 53 -12.73 -0.69 2.47
CA PHE A 53 -14.10 -0.71 2.95
C PHE A 53 -15.02 -1.61 2.15
N VAL A 54 -14.63 -1.98 0.93
CA VAL A 54 -15.45 -2.71 -0.05
C VAL A 54 -15.81 -4.15 0.39
N PRO A 55 -14.97 -4.91 1.11
CA PRO A 55 -15.33 -6.26 1.57
C PRO A 55 -16.59 -6.33 2.44
N VAL A 56 -16.97 -5.22 3.11
CA VAL A 56 -18.19 -5.14 3.92
C VAL A 56 -19.46 -5.30 3.06
N PHE A 57 -19.38 -5.00 1.78
CA PHE A 57 -20.52 -5.08 0.85
C PHE A 57 -20.77 -6.48 0.29
N GLY A 58 -20.12 -7.52 0.84
CA GLY A 58 -20.36 -8.93 0.51
C GLY A 58 -19.39 -9.47 -0.52
N MET A 59 -19.75 -10.59 -1.15
CA MET A 59 -18.84 -11.37 -2.00
C MET A 59 -18.32 -10.58 -3.21
N ARG A 60 -19.16 -9.75 -3.84
CA ARG A 60 -18.72 -8.83 -4.92
C ARG A 60 -17.65 -7.84 -4.41
N GLY A 61 -17.86 -7.27 -3.22
CA GLY A 61 -16.88 -6.40 -2.59
C GLY A 61 -15.57 -7.09 -2.27
N VAL A 62 -15.60 -8.35 -1.86
CA VAL A 62 -14.38 -9.14 -1.64
C VAL A 62 -13.61 -9.32 -2.95
N PHE A 63 -14.28 -9.66 -4.05
CA PHE A 63 -13.61 -9.77 -5.36
C PHE A 63 -13.03 -8.43 -5.82
N ALA A 64 -13.78 -7.33 -5.68
CA ALA A 64 -13.31 -5.99 -6.02
C ALA A 64 -12.09 -5.59 -5.18
N PHE A 65 -12.08 -5.92 -3.87
CA PHE A 65 -10.92 -5.72 -3.02
C PHE A 65 -9.68 -6.47 -3.53
N PHE A 66 -9.81 -7.74 -3.91
CA PHE A 66 -8.68 -8.50 -4.46
C PHE A 66 -8.22 -7.96 -5.82
N ALA A 67 -9.14 -7.45 -6.64
CA ALA A 67 -8.80 -6.79 -7.90
C ALA A 67 -8.09 -5.45 -7.69
N ALA A 68 -8.42 -4.75 -6.60
CA ALA A 68 -7.80 -3.49 -6.20
C ALA A 68 -6.40 -3.66 -5.58
N LEU A 69 -5.99 -4.88 -5.23
CA LEU A 69 -4.68 -5.10 -4.61
C LEU A 69 -3.55 -4.71 -5.57
N PRO A 70 -2.58 -3.89 -5.13
CA PRO A 70 -1.42 -3.53 -5.94
C PRO A 70 -0.48 -4.72 -6.10
N VAL A 71 -0.81 -5.64 -7.00
CA VAL A 71 -0.14 -6.94 -7.19
C VAL A 71 1.36 -6.77 -7.39
N LEU A 72 1.78 -5.74 -8.15
CA LEU A 72 3.19 -5.44 -8.37
C LEU A 72 3.91 -5.10 -7.06
N LEU A 73 3.29 -4.28 -6.20
CA LEU A 73 3.85 -3.94 -4.89
C LEU A 73 3.92 -5.16 -3.98
N ILE A 74 2.91 -6.02 -3.99
CA ILE A 74 2.91 -7.27 -3.20
C ILE A 74 4.05 -8.18 -3.65
N ILE A 75 4.23 -8.38 -4.95
CA ILE A 75 5.34 -9.18 -5.50
C ILE A 75 6.68 -8.57 -5.06
N LEU A 76 6.81 -7.25 -5.14
CA LEU A 76 8.02 -6.54 -4.73
C LEU A 76 8.30 -6.73 -3.23
N ILE A 77 7.29 -6.58 -2.37
CA ILE A 77 7.39 -6.83 -0.92
C ILE A 77 7.88 -8.26 -0.65
N LEU A 78 7.27 -9.27 -1.29
CA LEU A 78 7.67 -10.66 -1.14
C LEU A 78 9.11 -10.90 -1.59
N LEU A 79 9.52 -10.32 -2.73
CA LEU A 79 10.89 -10.39 -3.22
C LEU A 79 11.88 -9.80 -2.20
N PHE A 80 11.58 -8.62 -1.66
CA PHE A 80 12.43 -7.97 -0.66
C PHE A 80 12.50 -8.78 0.66
N ILE A 81 11.40 -9.39 1.10
CA ILE A 81 11.39 -10.30 2.26
C ILE A 81 12.33 -11.48 2.03
N VAL A 82 12.28 -12.11 0.85
CA VAL A 82 13.16 -13.23 0.51
C VAL A 82 14.63 -12.79 0.52
N VAL A 83 14.94 -11.63 -0.08
CA VAL A 83 16.31 -11.08 -0.09
C VAL A 83 16.79 -10.78 1.33
N LEU A 84 15.94 -10.18 2.17
CA LEU A 84 16.26 -9.89 3.56
C LEU A 84 16.51 -11.18 4.36
N GLU A 85 15.67 -12.20 4.17
CA GLU A 85 15.84 -13.52 4.82
C GLU A 85 17.16 -14.19 4.41
N ILE A 86 17.51 -14.15 3.12
CA ILE A 86 18.80 -14.66 2.62
C ILE A 86 19.96 -13.91 3.29
N LEU A 87 19.85 -12.59 3.41
CA LEU A 87 20.88 -11.75 4.02
C LEU A 87 21.06 -12.07 5.50
N VAL A 88 19.96 -12.16 6.27
CA VAL A 88 19.97 -12.49 7.71
C VAL A 88 20.58 -13.88 7.95
N ARG A 89 20.23 -14.87 7.13
CA ARG A 89 20.77 -16.24 7.24
C ARG A 89 22.25 -16.33 6.95
N ARG A 90 22.76 -15.52 6.03
CA ARG A 90 24.19 -15.50 5.69
C ARG A 90 25.08 -15.12 6.88
N TYR A 91 24.56 -14.40 7.88
CA TYR A 91 25.31 -13.86 9.02
C TYR A 91 25.10 -14.60 10.35
N ARG A 92 24.78 -15.91 10.33
CA ARG A 92 24.70 -16.81 11.51
C ARG A 92 23.65 -16.44 12.58
N VAL A 93 22.99 -15.31 12.49
CA VAL A 93 22.02 -14.87 13.50
C VAL A 93 20.75 -15.73 13.46
N GLY A 94 20.36 -16.20 12.27
CA GLY A 94 19.13 -16.98 12.05
C GLY A 94 19.30 -18.50 12.11
N TYR A 95 20.50 -19.04 12.37
CA TYR A 95 20.77 -20.48 12.23
C TYR A 95 20.08 -21.37 13.29
N ARG A 96 19.60 -20.77 14.38
CA ARG A 96 18.92 -21.48 15.49
C ARG A 96 17.39 -21.40 15.43
N THR A 97 16.82 -20.54 14.61
CA THR A 97 15.36 -20.39 14.48
C THR A 97 14.84 -21.13 13.25
N PRO A 98 13.69 -21.84 13.34
CA PRO A 98 13.03 -22.40 12.17
C PRO A 98 12.75 -21.32 11.12
N LEU A 99 12.92 -21.65 9.84
CA LEU A 99 12.71 -20.71 8.72
C LEU A 99 11.36 -20.00 8.80
N LEU A 100 10.30 -20.75 9.12
CA LEU A 100 8.95 -20.23 9.25
C LEU A 100 8.84 -19.14 10.32
N VAL A 101 9.52 -19.28 11.45
CA VAL A 101 9.48 -18.31 12.54
C VAL A 101 10.21 -17.01 12.15
N SER A 102 11.36 -17.10 11.49
CA SER A 102 12.09 -15.91 11.05
C SER A 102 11.34 -15.14 9.96
N VAL A 103 10.78 -15.85 8.97
CA VAL A 103 9.95 -15.22 7.93
C VAL A 103 8.70 -14.58 8.53
N ALA A 104 8.02 -15.29 9.44
CA ALA A 104 6.83 -14.75 10.11
C ALA A 104 7.16 -13.51 10.95
N ALA A 105 8.29 -13.51 11.67
CA ALA A 105 8.73 -12.34 12.43
C ALA A 105 9.04 -11.14 11.53
N VAL A 106 9.77 -11.34 10.43
CA VAL A 106 10.06 -10.28 9.44
C VAL A 106 8.75 -9.74 8.86
N LEU A 107 7.86 -10.61 8.43
CA LEU A 107 6.57 -10.24 7.85
C LEU A 107 5.73 -9.43 8.86
N LEU A 108 5.70 -9.85 10.11
CA LEU A 108 4.98 -9.13 11.17
C LEU A 108 5.58 -7.73 11.40
N VAL A 109 6.89 -7.59 11.47
CA VAL A 109 7.58 -6.30 11.62
C VAL A 109 7.27 -5.39 10.42
N VAL A 110 7.29 -5.94 9.21
CA VAL A 110 7.03 -5.18 7.97
C VAL A 110 5.58 -4.71 7.90
N VAL A 111 4.62 -5.59 8.21
CA VAL A 111 3.18 -5.24 8.17
C VAL A 111 2.84 -4.22 9.24
N ILE A 112 3.24 -4.47 10.50
CA ILE A 112 2.96 -3.52 11.59
C ILE A 112 3.71 -2.21 11.38
N GLY A 113 4.99 -2.26 11.01
CA GLY A 113 5.80 -1.08 10.76
C GLY A 113 5.29 -0.25 9.57
N GLY A 114 4.88 -0.90 8.49
CA GLY A 114 4.26 -0.26 7.33
C GLY A 114 2.94 0.43 7.69
N TRP A 115 2.09 -0.25 8.48
CA TRP A 115 0.82 0.31 8.95
C TRP A 115 1.01 1.50 9.91
N VAL A 116 2.00 1.45 10.81
CA VAL A 116 2.36 2.58 11.70
C VAL A 116 2.91 3.74 10.87
N LEU A 117 3.78 3.45 9.88
CA LEU A 117 4.38 4.48 9.04
C LEU A 117 3.33 5.16 8.15
N GLU A 118 2.32 4.45 7.66
CA GLU A 118 1.20 5.01 6.91
C GLU A 118 0.49 6.12 7.71
N ARG A 119 0.33 5.94 9.03
CA ARG A 119 -0.32 6.94 9.91
C ARG A 119 0.49 8.23 10.12
N THR A 120 1.74 8.31 9.68
CA THR A 120 2.63 9.48 9.90
C THR A 120 2.40 10.63 8.92
N ARG A 121 1.40 10.57 8.04
CA ARG A 121 1.10 11.57 7.00
C ARG A 121 2.23 11.84 6.00
N ILE A 122 3.28 11.02 6.00
CA ILE A 122 4.42 11.17 5.07
C ILE A 122 3.93 11.08 3.62
N HIS A 123 3.03 10.13 3.31
CA HIS A 123 2.52 9.93 1.97
C HIS A 123 1.59 11.06 1.52
N GLU A 124 0.77 11.62 2.42
CA GLU A 124 -0.09 12.78 2.14
C GLU A 124 0.76 14.01 1.81
N GLU A 125 1.83 14.24 2.57
CA GLU A 125 2.75 15.35 2.34
C GLU A 125 3.51 15.20 1.02
N LEU A 126 3.98 13.98 0.69
CA LEU A 126 4.62 13.69 -0.58
C LEU A 126 3.65 13.83 -1.76
N LEU A 127 2.41 13.41 -1.61
CA LEU A 127 1.36 13.62 -2.63
C LEU A 127 1.10 15.11 -2.85
N ARG A 128 1.01 15.89 -1.75
CA ARG A 128 0.84 17.35 -1.82
C ARG A 128 2.03 18.03 -2.49
N GLN A 129 3.25 17.61 -2.17
CA GLN A 129 4.46 18.12 -2.79
C GLN A 129 4.52 17.76 -4.28
N ASN A 130 4.05 16.58 -4.69
CA ASN A 130 3.99 16.19 -6.10
C ASN A 130 3.04 17.08 -6.93
N ARG A 131 2.00 17.64 -6.30
CA ARG A 131 1.04 18.59 -6.92
C ARG A 131 1.57 20.04 -6.94
N ALA A 132 2.61 20.35 -6.18
CA ALA A 132 3.20 21.69 -6.10
C ALA A 132 4.14 22.00 -7.30
N PRO A 133 4.33 23.28 -7.66
CA PRO A 133 5.33 23.69 -8.63
C PRO A 133 6.74 23.27 -8.18
N GLY A 134 7.41 22.43 -8.96
CA GLY A 134 8.72 21.87 -8.63
C GLY A 134 8.70 20.39 -8.31
N GLY A 135 7.56 19.83 -7.96
CA GLY A 135 7.28 18.40 -7.87
C GLY A 135 8.28 17.51 -7.12
N LEU A 136 8.02 16.22 -7.12
CA LEU A 136 8.95 15.20 -6.64
C LEU A 136 9.93 14.78 -7.76
N PRO A 137 11.08 14.20 -7.41
CA PRO A 137 11.96 13.56 -8.41
C PRO A 137 11.18 12.57 -9.29
N PRO A 138 11.54 12.40 -10.58
CA PRO A 138 10.73 11.64 -11.53
C PRO A 138 10.37 10.22 -11.08
N PHE A 139 11.26 9.53 -10.37
CA PHE A 139 11.00 8.18 -9.88
C PHE A 139 9.97 8.14 -8.74
N LEU A 140 9.92 9.17 -7.88
CA LEU A 140 8.90 9.29 -6.82
C LEU A 140 7.59 9.82 -7.39
N SER A 141 7.63 10.79 -8.31
CA SER A 141 6.43 11.33 -8.93
C SER A 141 5.63 10.26 -9.68
N MET A 142 6.30 9.24 -10.22
CA MET A 142 5.67 8.10 -10.86
C MET A 142 4.85 7.25 -9.89
N MET A 143 5.28 7.13 -8.62
CA MET A 143 4.55 6.41 -7.57
C MET A 143 3.31 7.18 -7.09
N TYR A 144 3.34 8.51 -7.11
CA TYR A 144 2.26 9.38 -6.63
C TYR A 144 1.44 9.99 -7.78
N ARG A 145 1.25 9.25 -8.89
CA ARG A 145 0.39 9.69 -9.98
C ARG A 145 -1.08 9.52 -9.60
N PRO A 146 -1.88 10.60 -9.60
CA PRO A 146 -3.29 10.53 -9.21
C PRO A 146 -4.20 9.79 -10.20
N ASP A 147 -3.68 9.38 -11.36
CA ASP A 147 -4.50 9.02 -12.51
C ASP A 147 -4.45 7.54 -12.91
N SER A 148 -3.68 6.70 -12.20
CA SER A 148 -3.42 5.34 -12.71
C SER A 148 -4.32 4.24 -12.16
N ASP A 149 -5.00 4.45 -11.03
CA ASP A 149 -5.63 3.32 -10.34
C ASP A 149 -7.06 3.62 -9.85
N ARG A 150 -7.93 4.01 -10.78
CA ARG A 150 -9.36 3.84 -10.52
C ARG A 150 -9.62 2.35 -10.45
N VAL A 151 -9.83 1.87 -9.24
CA VAL A 151 -10.32 0.51 -9.07
C VAL A 151 -11.70 0.49 -9.71
N PRO A 152 -11.96 -0.42 -10.67
CA PRO A 152 -13.28 -0.56 -11.24
C PRO A 152 -14.32 -0.66 -10.12
N ASP A 153 -15.45 0.02 -10.27
CA ASP A 153 -16.59 -0.03 -9.36
C ASP A 153 -16.41 0.65 -7.99
N ILE A 154 -15.28 1.32 -7.72
CA ILE A 154 -15.06 2.09 -6.48
C ILE A 154 -14.89 3.57 -6.81
N TYR A 155 -15.75 4.40 -6.20
CA TYR A 155 -15.75 5.86 -6.35
C TYR A 155 -15.57 6.49 -4.99
N HIS A 156 -14.62 7.40 -4.91
CA HIS A 156 -14.30 8.13 -3.69
C HIS A 156 -14.41 9.63 -3.95
N GLY A 157 -15.03 10.36 -3.04
CA GLY A 157 -15.16 11.80 -3.20
C GLY A 157 -16.14 12.44 -2.21
N MET A 158 -16.38 13.71 -2.43
CA MET A 158 -17.27 14.53 -1.60
C MET A 158 -18.65 14.71 -2.25
N ILE A 159 -19.70 14.62 -1.45
CA ILE A 159 -21.07 14.90 -1.90
C ILE A 159 -21.20 16.40 -2.18
N VAL A 160 -21.48 16.75 -3.42
CA VAL A 160 -21.70 18.15 -3.85
C VAL A 160 -23.13 18.58 -3.59
N SER A 161 -24.10 17.77 -3.99
CA SER A 161 -25.49 18.04 -3.83
C SER A 161 -26.34 16.78 -3.82
N MET A 162 -27.49 16.85 -3.14
CA MET A 162 -28.46 15.77 -3.15
C MET A 162 -29.40 15.94 -4.35
N ILE A 163 -29.75 14.81 -4.98
CA ILE A 163 -30.68 14.71 -6.09
C ILE A 163 -31.81 13.71 -5.74
N PRO A 164 -32.95 13.73 -6.43
CA PRO A 164 -33.97 12.71 -6.24
C PRO A 164 -33.41 11.30 -6.54
N GLY A 165 -33.39 10.42 -5.52
CA GLY A 165 -32.90 9.05 -5.64
C GLY A 165 -31.38 8.90 -5.54
N GLY A 166 -30.62 9.94 -5.13
CA GLY A 166 -29.17 9.84 -4.99
C GLY A 166 -28.47 11.16 -4.69
N PHE A 167 -27.23 11.29 -5.18
CA PHE A 167 -26.42 12.51 -5.02
C PHE A 167 -25.39 12.68 -6.13
N LEU A 168 -24.86 13.87 -6.25
CA LEU A 168 -23.70 14.18 -7.10
C LEU A 168 -22.44 14.06 -6.26
N LEU A 169 -21.51 13.24 -6.72
CA LEU A 169 -20.21 12.99 -6.12
C LEU A 169 -19.13 13.74 -6.91
N ALA A 170 -18.39 14.64 -6.28
CA ALA A 170 -17.17 15.20 -6.85
C ALA A 170 -16.02 14.24 -6.57
N ASP A 171 -15.33 13.81 -7.61
CA ASP A 171 -14.13 13.00 -7.50
C ASP A 171 -13.00 13.82 -6.85
N ASP A 172 -12.33 13.29 -5.84
CA ASP A 172 -11.19 13.93 -5.16
C ASP A 172 -10.02 14.25 -6.11
N ASN A 173 -9.95 13.57 -7.23
CA ASN A 173 -8.93 13.80 -8.26
C ASN A 173 -9.27 14.97 -9.21
N GLY A 174 -10.38 15.69 -9.00
CA GLY A 174 -10.78 16.82 -9.84
C GLY A 174 -11.23 16.45 -11.25
N ALA A 175 -11.47 15.17 -11.53
CA ALA A 175 -11.82 14.67 -12.86
C ALA A 175 -13.29 14.88 -13.25
N GLY A 176 -14.09 15.47 -12.37
CA GLY A 176 -15.50 15.76 -12.66
C GLY A 176 -16.47 15.39 -11.54
N THR A 177 -17.76 15.51 -11.83
CA THR A 177 -18.83 15.05 -10.95
C THR A 177 -19.49 13.81 -11.55
N THR A 178 -19.70 12.80 -10.70
CA THR A 178 -20.39 11.55 -11.05
C THR A 178 -21.74 11.51 -10.37
N THR A 179 -22.77 11.11 -11.09
CA THR A 179 -24.10 10.90 -10.52
C THR A 179 -24.18 9.55 -9.86
N VAL A 180 -24.53 9.49 -8.59
CA VAL A 180 -24.71 8.26 -7.82
C VAL A 180 -26.20 8.07 -7.53
N LEU A 181 -26.76 6.95 -7.98
CA LEU A 181 -28.15 6.54 -7.70
C LEU A 181 -28.17 5.53 -6.55
N ILE A 182 -29.11 5.74 -5.64
CA ILE A 182 -29.36 4.86 -4.50
C ILE A 182 -30.62 4.06 -4.78
N ASP A 183 -30.48 2.74 -4.90
CA ASP A 183 -31.58 1.82 -5.08
C ASP A 183 -32.02 1.23 -3.72
N PRO A 184 -33.24 0.65 -3.62
CA PRO A 184 -33.67 -0.03 -2.40
C PRO A 184 -32.78 -1.20 -1.97
N SER A 185 -31.95 -1.74 -2.89
CA SER A 185 -30.97 -2.80 -2.65
C SER A 185 -29.61 -2.29 -2.17
N THR A 186 -29.38 -0.98 -2.22
CA THR A 186 -28.11 -0.34 -1.80
C THR A 186 -27.89 -0.56 -0.30
N ARG A 187 -26.74 -1.06 0.06
CA ARG A 187 -26.34 -1.25 1.46
C ARG A 187 -25.83 0.07 2.03
N LEU A 188 -26.59 0.61 2.97
CA LEU A 188 -26.26 1.82 3.70
C LEU A 188 -25.84 1.48 5.15
N PRO A 189 -24.95 2.26 5.77
CA PRO A 189 -24.69 2.14 7.20
C PRO A 189 -25.97 2.47 8.00
N LEU A 190 -26.16 1.82 9.15
CA LEU A 190 -27.28 2.08 10.04
C LEU A 190 -27.28 3.56 10.47
N GLY A 191 -28.36 4.27 10.16
CA GLY A 191 -28.51 5.69 10.54
C GLY A 191 -27.81 6.68 9.57
N ALA A 192 -27.40 6.23 8.39
CA ALA A 192 -26.76 7.11 7.42
C ALA A 192 -27.70 8.23 6.95
N GLY A 193 -27.39 9.44 7.35
CA GLY A 193 -27.89 10.67 6.73
C GLY A 193 -26.75 11.27 5.93
N PHE A 194 -26.86 11.28 4.60
CA PHE A 194 -25.87 11.90 3.73
C PHE A 194 -26.19 13.38 3.56
N ASN A 195 -25.18 14.24 3.70
CA ASN A 195 -25.28 15.67 3.52
C ASN A 195 -24.25 16.16 2.49
N PRO A 196 -24.53 17.27 1.80
CA PRO A 196 -23.50 17.94 1.01
C PRO A 196 -22.29 18.28 1.89
N GLY A 197 -21.09 17.94 1.39
CA GLY A 197 -19.84 18.09 2.13
C GLY A 197 -19.34 16.81 2.80
N ASP A 198 -20.17 15.76 2.87
CA ASP A 198 -19.71 14.47 3.41
C ASP A 198 -18.78 13.77 2.42
N GLU A 199 -17.70 13.21 2.94
CA GLU A 199 -16.79 12.35 2.19
C GLU A 199 -17.28 10.91 2.22
N VAL A 200 -17.45 10.30 1.04
CA VAL A 200 -18.02 8.96 0.91
C VAL A 200 -17.25 8.08 -0.05
N VAL A 201 -17.25 6.78 0.25
CA VAL A 201 -16.86 5.72 -0.69
C VAL A 201 -18.14 5.06 -1.20
N VAL A 202 -18.27 5.02 -2.50
CA VAL A 202 -19.36 4.34 -3.21
C VAL A 202 -18.80 3.13 -3.93
N PHE A 203 -19.38 1.98 -3.68
CA PHE A 203 -19.17 0.77 -4.46
C PHE A 203 -20.38 0.53 -5.34
N GLY A 204 -20.22 0.52 -6.66
CA GLY A 204 -21.35 0.42 -7.58
C GLY A 204 -20.92 0.23 -9.02
N ASP A 205 -21.86 -0.19 -9.86
CA ASP A 205 -21.66 -0.43 -11.28
C ASP A 205 -21.86 0.90 -12.06
N ASP A 206 -20.90 1.25 -12.94
CA ASP A 206 -21.04 2.42 -13.84
C ASP A 206 -21.88 2.06 -15.06
N ALA A 207 -22.94 2.80 -15.25
CA ALA A 207 -23.75 2.75 -16.45
C ALA A 207 -23.77 4.14 -17.12
N SER A 208 -22.86 4.36 -18.08
CA SER A 208 -22.81 5.57 -18.90
C SER A 208 -22.64 6.88 -18.10
N GLY A 209 -21.76 6.89 -17.09
CA GLY A 209 -21.49 8.07 -16.27
C GLY A 209 -22.43 8.24 -15.07
N THR A 210 -23.28 7.25 -14.84
CA THR A 210 -24.13 7.15 -13.66
C THR A 210 -23.78 5.87 -12.91
N VAL A 211 -23.48 6.01 -11.62
CA VAL A 211 -23.11 4.88 -10.76
C VAL A 211 -24.34 4.39 -10.01
N HIS A 212 -24.72 3.15 -10.23
CA HIS A 212 -25.71 2.44 -9.42
C HIS A 212 -25.04 1.88 -8.17
N ALA A 213 -25.30 2.48 -7.02
CA ALA A 213 -24.65 2.13 -5.78
C ALA A 213 -25.10 0.76 -5.24
N ILE A 214 -24.16 -0.15 -5.07
CA ILE A 214 -24.34 -1.44 -4.36
C ILE A 214 -24.18 -1.21 -2.86
N GLY A 215 -23.25 -0.32 -2.49
CA GLY A 215 -23.00 0.05 -1.11
C GLY A 215 -22.34 1.43 -1.01
N ILE A 216 -22.67 2.14 0.07
CA ILE A 216 -22.12 3.47 0.36
C ILE A 216 -21.63 3.48 1.79
N ARG A 217 -20.45 4.08 2.02
CA ARG A 217 -19.91 4.30 3.35
C ARG A 217 -19.39 5.73 3.47
N GLN A 218 -19.81 6.41 4.54
CA GLN A 218 -19.27 7.69 4.92
C GLN A 218 -17.90 7.50 5.59
N ILE A 219 -16.92 8.29 5.19
CA ILE A 219 -15.62 8.38 5.84
C ILE A 219 -15.76 9.51 6.85
N SER A 220 -15.97 9.19 8.12
CA SER A 220 -15.83 10.17 9.20
C SER A 220 -14.39 10.11 9.69
N ASP A 221 -13.72 11.27 9.74
CA ASP A 221 -12.44 11.44 10.43
C ASP A 221 -12.49 11.00 11.91
#